data_9e3109299b7d9845d3c78eb305577c66
#
_entry.id   9e3109299b7d9845d3c78eb305577c66
#
_cell.length_a   1.000
_cell.length_b   1.000
_cell.length_c   1.000
_cell.angle_alpha   90.00
_cell.angle_beta   90.00
_cell.angle_gamma   90.00
#
_symmetry.space_group_name_H-M   'P 1'
#
loop_
_entity.id
_entity.type
_entity.pdbx_description
1 polymer ?
#
loop_
_entity_poly.entity_id
_entity_poly.type
_entity_poly.pdbx_seq_one_letter_code
_entity_poly.pdbx_strand_id
1 'polypeptide(L)'
;MRAPLLIAVATLLSVYPTHEASAQSVLEQHLKGNKSSPQASTTTTTPDSTATTTPSSTATATPDSATTTTPDSATTTTPDSATTTTPDSATTTTPDSATTTTPDLSANGHEDLDATLWVRFAAEYKAITRQTFVAATSQLVLAISSNDWSAIPNSNSTTGPSILEGKPVRPVCVIMDVDETVLDNSAYQQELILNNSSFTGESWARFVNAKVSPAVPGAKSFVDTCRRLGVTVFFVTNRDFSLEPATRENLISEGIMRPSDPDLILSKNERPEWTSGKSVRRDSIAATFRVIMLIGDDLNDFLFVKKSNLQQRSELAEQYKDYWGQRWFMLPNPDYGSWEMAVTSGSKNSTAAEKTRQKMKTLGTTP
;
A
#
# COMPACT_ATOMS: atom_id res chain seq x y z
N MET A 1 -32.93 13.74 3.11
CA MET A 1 -32.53 12.65 4.00
C MET A 1 -31.02 12.68 4.34
N ARG A 2 -30.43 13.84 4.65
CA ARG A 2 -29.00 13.96 5.04
C ARG A 2 -28.76 14.36 6.50
N ALA A 3 -29.82 14.70 7.23
CA ALA A 3 -29.71 15.19 8.59
C ALA A 3 -29.39 14.12 9.69
N PRO A 4 -29.89 12.88 9.64
CA PRO A 4 -29.63 11.93 10.72
C PRO A 4 -28.19 11.41 10.77
N LEU A 5 -27.44 11.38 9.66
CA LEU A 5 -26.07 10.87 9.62
C LEU A 5 -25.06 11.85 10.26
N LEU A 6 -25.26 13.16 10.04
CA LEU A 6 -24.40 14.20 10.65
C LEU A 6 -24.59 14.28 12.17
N ILE A 7 -25.80 14.10 12.65
CA ILE A 7 -26.12 14.11 14.09
C ILE A 7 -25.50 12.89 14.79
N ALA A 8 -25.53 11.70 14.16
CA ALA A 8 -24.90 10.49 14.70
C ALA A 8 -23.37 10.63 14.80
N VAL A 9 -22.72 11.24 13.81
CA VAL A 9 -21.27 11.50 13.82
C VAL A 9 -20.89 12.52 14.89
N ALA A 10 -21.66 13.60 15.05
CA ALA A 10 -21.41 14.61 16.07
C ALA A 10 -21.61 14.06 17.50
N THR A 11 -22.60 13.20 17.69
CA THR A 11 -22.87 12.56 19.00
C THR A 11 -21.80 11.51 19.35
N LEU A 12 -21.27 10.76 18.39
CA LEU A 12 -20.16 9.83 18.60
C LEU A 12 -18.86 10.55 18.99
N LEU A 13 -18.55 11.69 18.36
CA LEU A 13 -17.36 12.48 18.66
C LEU A 13 -17.41 13.14 20.04
N SER A 14 -18.61 13.41 20.59
CA SER A 14 -18.77 14.00 21.92
C SER A 14 -18.76 12.97 23.07
N VAL A 15 -18.95 11.68 22.77
CA VAL A 15 -19.06 10.61 23.79
C VAL A 15 -17.73 9.87 24.02
N TYR A 16 -16.73 9.98 23.13
CA TYR A 16 -15.50 9.20 23.21
C TYR A 16 -14.18 10.00 23.16
N PRO A 17 -13.92 10.96 24.05
CA PRO A 17 -12.59 11.61 24.13
C PRO A 17 -11.48 10.70 24.68
N THR A 18 -11.83 9.50 25.23
CA THR A 18 -10.88 8.60 25.91
C THR A 18 -10.36 7.44 25.07
N HIS A 19 -10.86 7.25 23.85
CA HIS A 19 -10.48 6.11 23.01
C HIS A 19 -9.05 6.17 22.47
N GLU A 20 -8.53 7.37 22.22
CA GLU A 20 -7.18 7.53 21.67
C GLU A 20 -6.10 7.08 22.67
N ALA A 21 -6.22 7.47 23.93
CA ALA A 21 -5.30 7.09 24.99
C ALA A 21 -5.35 5.58 25.31
N SER A 22 -6.54 4.98 25.24
CA SER A 22 -6.73 3.52 25.43
C SER A 22 -6.14 2.72 24.26
N ALA A 23 -6.38 3.15 23.03
CA ALA A 23 -5.85 2.49 21.84
C ALA A 23 -4.32 2.56 21.78
N GLN A 24 -3.73 3.70 22.14
CA GLN A 24 -2.27 3.86 22.22
C GLN A 24 -1.64 2.96 23.29
N SER A 25 -2.25 2.88 24.48
CA SER A 25 -1.76 2.02 25.56
C SER A 25 -1.78 0.53 25.18
N VAL A 26 -2.87 0.07 24.55
CA VAL A 26 -3.00 -1.32 24.09
C VAL A 26 -2.05 -1.61 22.92
N LEU A 27 -1.88 -0.64 22.03
CA LEU A 27 -0.94 -0.73 20.93
C LEU A 27 0.50 -0.83 21.42
N GLU A 28 0.90 -0.01 22.41
CA GLU A 28 2.22 -0.11 23.05
C GLU A 28 2.44 -1.46 23.74
N GLN A 29 1.44 -2.03 24.36
CA GLN A 29 1.51 -3.37 24.96
C GLN A 29 1.69 -4.46 23.88
N HIS A 30 0.96 -4.36 22.78
CA HIS A 30 1.09 -5.26 21.64
C HIS A 30 2.51 -5.20 21.04
N LEU A 31 3.05 -4.00 20.87
CA LEU A 31 4.39 -3.77 20.34
C LEU A 31 5.50 -4.21 21.32
N LYS A 32 5.32 -4.02 22.62
CA LYS A 32 6.28 -4.46 23.66
C LYS A 32 6.30 -5.98 23.85
N GLY A 33 5.14 -6.63 23.80
CA GLY A 33 5.03 -8.10 23.84
C GLY A 33 5.65 -8.82 22.64
N ASN A 34 5.92 -8.09 21.58
CA ASN A 34 6.40 -8.60 20.31
C ASN A 34 7.90 -8.43 20.08
N LYS A 35 8.63 -7.76 20.99
CA LYS A 35 10.08 -7.52 20.85
C LYS A 35 10.88 -8.30 21.89
N SER A 36 10.94 -9.62 21.77
CA SER A 36 11.97 -10.44 22.39
C SER A 36 13.07 -10.70 21.37
N SER A 37 14.10 -9.85 21.38
CA SER A 37 15.35 -10.08 20.65
C SER A 37 16.22 -11.07 21.39
N PRO A 38 17.03 -11.91 20.71
CA PRO A 38 18.03 -12.73 21.36
C PRO A 38 19.17 -11.86 21.87
N GLN A 39 19.49 -12.02 23.17
CA GLN A 39 20.65 -11.42 23.79
C GLN A 39 21.95 -12.00 23.22
N ALA A 40 22.77 -11.15 22.65
CA ALA A 40 24.18 -11.41 22.49
C ALA A 40 24.93 -10.79 23.68
N SER A 41 25.56 -11.66 24.48
CA SER A 41 26.44 -11.27 25.58
C SER A 41 27.76 -10.71 25.03
N THR A 42 28.11 -9.49 25.42
CA THR A 42 29.51 -9.08 25.43
C THR A 42 29.79 -8.17 26.62
N THR A 43 30.90 -8.49 27.24
CA THR A 43 31.48 -8.06 28.50
C THR A 43 31.88 -6.60 28.53
N THR A 44 31.71 -6.05 29.72
CA THR A 44 32.15 -4.78 30.32
C THR A 44 33.60 -4.37 30.04
N THR A 45 33.83 -3.09 29.79
CA THR A 45 34.88 -2.28 30.44
C THR A 45 34.57 -0.78 30.33
N THR A 46 34.37 -0.14 31.45
CA THR A 46 34.48 1.30 31.67
C THR A 46 35.97 1.71 31.87
N PRO A 47 36.37 2.93 31.53
CA PRO A 47 36.58 3.94 32.56
C PRO A 47 36.19 5.39 32.14
N ASP A 48 35.58 6.03 33.02
CA ASP A 48 35.82 7.29 33.79
C ASP A 48 36.36 8.54 33.07
N SER A 49 35.67 9.65 33.44
CA SER A 49 36.20 10.96 33.77
C SER A 49 36.10 12.13 32.77
N THR A 50 35.25 13.03 33.15
CA THR A 50 35.38 14.50 33.35
C THR A 50 35.39 15.49 32.20
N ALA A 51 34.51 16.44 32.43
CA ALA A 51 34.64 17.92 32.45
C ALA A 51 34.04 18.71 31.27
N THR A 52 32.95 19.36 31.57
CA THR A 52 32.66 20.80 31.64
C THR A 52 33.24 21.70 30.54
N THR A 53 32.41 22.39 29.82
CA THR A 53 32.23 23.85 29.81
C THR A 53 31.31 24.33 28.69
N THR A 54 30.28 25.07 29.05
CA THR A 54 29.62 26.12 28.26
C THR A 54 30.44 27.40 28.34
N PRO A 55 30.37 28.36 27.39
CA PRO A 55 29.37 29.41 27.44
C PRO A 55 28.86 29.96 26.08
N SER A 56 27.64 30.41 26.09
CA SER A 56 27.02 31.71 25.80
C SER A 56 27.67 32.65 24.76
N SER A 57 26.92 33.07 23.75
CA SER A 57 26.37 34.43 23.58
C SER A 57 25.89 34.71 22.14
N THR A 58 24.63 35.09 22.02
CA THR A 58 24.04 36.27 21.37
C THR A 58 24.70 36.90 20.14
N ALA A 59 23.89 37.01 19.06
CA ALA A 59 23.57 38.31 18.48
C ALA A 59 22.52 38.25 17.38
N THR A 60 21.52 39.04 17.57
CA THR A 60 20.43 39.53 16.75
C THR A 60 20.91 40.34 15.54
N ALA A 61 20.25 40.23 14.39
CA ALA A 61 19.95 41.36 13.51
C ALA A 61 19.06 40.94 12.32
N THR A 62 17.83 41.39 12.26
CA THR A 62 17.10 41.83 11.09
C THR A 62 17.45 43.34 10.88
N PRO A 63 17.31 43.96 9.71
CA PRO A 63 16.04 44.19 9.02
C PRO A 63 16.10 44.42 7.48
N ASP A 64 14.91 44.60 6.95
CA ASP A 64 14.39 45.52 5.90
C ASP A 64 14.56 45.17 4.42
N SER A 65 13.42 44.94 3.83
CA SER A 65 12.51 45.84 3.04
C SER A 65 12.89 46.19 1.60
N ALA A 66 11.98 45.77 0.70
CA ALA A 66 11.49 46.48 -0.47
C ALA A 66 12.38 46.61 -1.73
N THR A 67 11.92 46.21 -2.89
CA THR A 67 11.11 47.01 -3.78
C THR A 67 10.84 46.30 -5.12
N THR A 68 9.58 46.28 -5.51
CA THR A 68 9.01 46.04 -6.82
C THR A 68 9.55 46.96 -7.91
N THR A 69 9.82 46.42 -9.10
CA THR A 69 9.59 47.20 -10.36
C THR A 69 9.45 46.23 -11.53
N THR A 70 8.31 46.24 -12.15
CA THR A 70 8.05 45.96 -13.56
C THR A 70 8.47 47.13 -14.39
N PRO A 71 8.92 46.94 -15.63
CA PRO A 71 8.29 47.68 -16.71
C PRO A 71 8.09 46.88 -18.01
N ASP A 72 7.20 47.38 -18.69
CA ASP A 72 6.46 47.24 -19.90
C ASP A 72 7.25 47.15 -21.22
N SER A 73 6.66 46.42 -22.16
CA SER A 73 6.34 46.72 -23.59
C SER A 73 7.38 47.17 -24.61
N ALA A 74 7.27 46.46 -25.75
CA ALA A 74 7.33 46.90 -27.14
C ALA A 74 8.70 46.96 -27.82
N THR A 75 8.92 46.34 -28.98
CA THR A 75 8.46 46.76 -30.29
C THR A 75 9.15 45.92 -31.38
N THR A 76 8.38 45.47 -32.34
CA THR A 76 8.68 44.92 -33.65
C THR A 76 9.62 45.80 -34.50
N THR A 77 10.60 45.21 -35.16
CA THR A 77 11.04 45.69 -36.50
C THR A 77 11.67 44.54 -37.26
N THR A 78 11.10 44.24 -38.41
CA THR A 78 11.72 43.57 -39.55
C THR A 78 12.57 44.55 -40.31
N PRO A 79 13.67 44.13 -40.96
CA PRO A 79 13.92 44.49 -42.35
C PRO A 79 14.41 43.35 -43.23
N ASP A 80 14.21 43.62 -44.44
CA ASP A 80 14.30 42.98 -45.74
C ASP A 80 15.69 42.49 -46.17
N SER A 81 15.62 41.49 -46.98
CA SER A 81 16.41 41.09 -48.18
C SER A 81 17.87 41.58 -48.33
N ALA A 82 18.80 40.61 -48.47
CA ALA A 82 19.71 40.59 -49.64
C ALA A 82 20.66 39.38 -49.64
N THR A 83 20.63 38.67 -50.77
CA THR A 83 21.71 38.18 -51.61
C THR A 83 22.53 36.97 -51.19
N THR A 84 22.33 35.92 -51.97
CA THR A 84 23.09 34.73 -52.31
C THR A 84 24.60 34.90 -52.39
N THR A 85 25.35 34.04 -51.71
CA THR A 85 26.59 33.48 -52.21
C THR A 85 26.79 32.07 -51.61
N THR A 86 26.84 31.06 -52.44
CA THR A 86 27.29 29.71 -52.14
C THR A 86 28.82 29.66 -51.95
N PRO A 87 29.29 28.97 -50.97
CA PRO A 87 30.51 28.19 -51.16
C PRO A 87 30.37 26.72 -50.74
N ASP A 88 31.00 25.95 -51.47
CA ASP A 88 31.50 24.59 -51.49
C ASP A 88 31.34 23.70 -50.29
N SER A 89 30.99 22.48 -50.63
CA SER A 89 31.07 21.19 -49.95
C SER A 89 31.91 21.14 -48.66
N ALA A 90 31.18 21.10 -47.53
CA ALA A 90 31.70 20.53 -46.29
C ALA A 90 30.94 19.25 -46.01
N THR A 91 31.65 18.15 -45.98
CA THR A 91 31.21 16.81 -45.61
C THR A 91 30.71 16.85 -44.17
N THR A 92 29.42 16.92 -43.95
CA THR A 92 28.80 16.79 -42.63
C THR A 92 28.73 15.31 -42.31
N THR A 93 29.61 14.84 -41.44
CA THR A 93 29.40 13.59 -40.72
C THR A 93 28.23 13.79 -39.76
N THR A 94 27.08 13.27 -40.13
CA THR A 94 25.95 13.09 -39.22
C THR A 94 26.38 12.26 -38.04
N PRO A 95 26.16 12.68 -36.79
CA PRO A 95 26.33 11.78 -35.68
C PRO A 95 25.28 10.68 -35.77
N ASP A 96 25.79 9.48 -35.61
CA ASP A 96 25.04 8.23 -35.59
C ASP A 96 23.76 8.37 -34.79
N SER A 97 22.63 8.21 -35.45
CA SER A 97 21.33 8.15 -34.88
C SER A 97 21.36 6.97 -33.89
N ALA A 98 21.30 7.27 -32.60
CA ALA A 98 21.07 6.25 -31.60
C ALA A 98 19.81 5.50 -32.01
N THR A 99 19.99 4.34 -32.58
CA THR A 99 18.93 3.40 -32.93
C THR A 99 18.33 2.99 -31.62
N THR A 100 17.24 3.65 -31.25
CA THR A 100 16.30 3.13 -30.21
C THR A 100 15.80 1.83 -30.84
N THR A 101 16.43 0.72 -30.51
CA THR A 101 15.90 -0.60 -30.81
C THR A 101 14.65 -0.75 -30.03
N THR A 102 13.53 -0.51 -30.68
CA THR A 102 12.22 -0.94 -30.15
C THR A 102 12.36 -2.43 -29.86
N PRO A 103 12.10 -2.91 -28.63
CA PRO A 103 12.15 -4.33 -28.35
C PRO A 103 11.32 -5.07 -29.39
N ASP A 104 11.85 -6.15 -29.97
CA ASP A 104 11.08 -7.00 -30.86
C ASP A 104 9.97 -7.69 -30.07
N LEU A 105 8.82 -7.06 -29.98
CA LEU A 105 7.60 -7.58 -29.34
C LEU A 105 6.82 -8.53 -30.25
N SER A 106 7.37 -8.83 -31.45
CA SER A 106 6.62 -9.55 -32.50
C SER A 106 6.43 -11.03 -32.25
N ALA A 107 7.14 -11.63 -31.26
CA ALA A 107 7.07 -13.08 -31.06
C ALA A 107 6.28 -13.51 -29.78
N ASN A 108 6.20 -12.68 -28.75
CA ASN A 108 5.43 -12.96 -27.53
C ASN A 108 5.05 -11.62 -26.89
N GLY A 109 3.84 -11.13 -27.14
CA GLY A 109 3.30 -10.02 -26.35
C GLY A 109 3.45 -10.37 -24.87
N HIS A 110 3.97 -9.42 -24.06
CA HIS A 110 4.09 -9.66 -22.64
C HIS A 110 2.69 -9.96 -22.08
N GLU A 111 2.52 -11.09 -21.37
CA GLU A 111 1.21 -11.57 -20.92
C GLU A 111 0.44 -10.55 -20.10
N ASP A 112 1.14 -9.66 -19.40
CA ASP A 112 0.55 -8.68 -18.48
C ASP A 112 0.39 -7.29 -19.13
N LEU A 113 0.63 -7.12 -20.44
CA LEU A 113 0.63 -5.82 -21.12
C LEU A 113 -0.71 -5.09 -20.96
N ASP A 114 -1.83 -5.74 -21.30
CA ASP A 114 -3.15 -5.12 -21.24
C ASP A 114 -3.58 -4.85 -19.80
N ALA A 115 -3.26 -5.77 -18.87
CA ALA A 115 -3.52 -5.61 -17.46
C ALA A 115 -2.79 -4.39 -16.88
N THR A 116 -1.49 -4.28 -17.15
CA THR A 116 -0.67 -3.14 -16.68
C THR A 116 -1.11 -1.82 -17.32
N LEU A 117 -1.45 -1.80 -18.62
CA LEU A 117 -2.00 -0.61 -19.28
C LEU A 117 -3.31 -0.17 -18.62
N TRP A 118 -4.18 -1.13 -18.29
CA TRP A 118 -5.46 -0.83 -17.62
C TRP A 118 -5.24 -0.26 -16.23
N VAL A 119 -4.38 -0.84 -15.40
CA VAL A 119 -4.07 -0.33 -14.05
C VAL A 119 -3.48 1.07 -14.12
N ARG A 120 -2.52 1.31 -15.03
CA ARG A 120 -1.81 2.59 -15.09
C ARG A 120 -2.62 3.73 -15.70
N PHE A 121 -3.41 3.45 -16.73
CA PHE A 121 -3.95 4.50 -17.59
C PHE A 121 -5.48 4.56 -17.64
N ALA A 122 -6.19 3.47 -17.32
CA ALA A 122 -7.64 3.48 -17.39
C ALA A 122 -8.27 4.37 -16.30
N ALA A 123 -9.24 5.18 -16.70
CA ALA A 123 -10.06 5.95 -15.77
C ALA A 123 -10.89 5.04 -14.86
N GLU A 124 -11.27 3.88 -15.37
CA GLU A 124 -12.06 2.84 -14.70
C GLU A 124 -11.33 2.29 -13.47
N TYR A 125 -10.02 2.03 -13.56
CA TYR A 125 -9.21 1.63 -12.40
C TYR A 125 -9.32 2.65 -11.27
N LYS A 126 -9.10 3.92 -11.60
CA LYS A 126 -9.17 5.03 -10.62
C LYS A 126 -10.58 5.22 -10.05
N ALA A 127 -11.61 4.95 -10.85
CA ALA A 127 -13.00 5.03 -10.41
C ALA A 127 -13.34 3.88 -9.46
N ILE A 128 -12.98 2.65 -9.80
CA ILE A 128 -13.25 1.44 -9.00
C ILE A 128 -12.52 1.51 -7.66
N THR A 129 -11.25 1.87 -7.64
CA THR A 129 -10.47 1.98 -6.39
C THR A 129 -11.08 3.02 -5.45
N ARG A 130 -11.43 4.22 -5.97
CA ARG A 130 -12.12 5.25 -5.19
C ARG A 130 -13.48 4.78 -4.70
N GLN A 131 -14.27 4.11 -5.55
CA GLN A 131 -15.57 3.57 -5.17
C GLN A 131 -15.45 2.56 -4.03
N THR A 132 -14.45 1.68 -4.08
CA THR A 132 -14.16 0.70 -3.03
C THR A 132 -13.86 1.40 -1.70
N PHE A 133 -12.99 2.40 -1.69
CA PHE A 133 -12.67 3.14 -0.47
C PHE A 133 -13.83 4.00 0.05
N VAL A 134 -14.67 4.55 -0.83
CA VAL A 134 -15.90 5.26 -0.43
C VAL A 134 -16.89 4.28 0.22
N ALA A 135 -17.07 3.10 -0.36
CA ALA A 135 -17.92 2.06 0.21
C ALA A 135 -17.39 1.62 1.58
N ALA A 136 -16.08 1.37 1.73
CA ALA A 136 -15.45 1.05 2.99
C ALA A 136 -15.68 2.15 4.04
N THR A 137 -15.46 3.41 3.65
CA THR A 137 -15.67 4.56 4.53
C THR A 137 -17.12 4.64 5.04
N SER A 138 -18.10 4.34 4.20
CA SER A 138 -19.51 4.39 4.57
C SER A 138 -19.91 3.38 5.64
N GLN A 139 -19.16 2.27 5.75
CA GLN A 139 -19.41 1.22 6.74
C GLN A 139 -18.73 1.48 8.10
N LEU A 140 -17.77 2.40 8.19
CA LEU A 140 -16.96 2.58 9.40
C LEU A 140 -17.80 2.88 10.66
N VAL A 141 -18.75 3.82 10.57
CA VAL A 141 -19.56 4.22 11.74
C VAL A 141 -20.39 3.05 12.26
N LEU A 142 -21.04 2.30 11.37
CA LEU A 142 -21.79 1.11 11.73
C LEU A 142 -20.88 0.04 12.34
N ALA A 143 -19.75 -0.24 11.71
CA ALA A 143 -18.80 -1.25 12.18
C ALA A 143 -18.17 -0.90 13.55
N ILE A 144 -17.93 0.39 13.82
CA ILE A 144 -17.42 0.85 15.12
C ILE A 144 -18.49 0.66 16.20
N SER A 145 -19.74 1.03 15.92
CA SER A 145 -20.83 1.04 16.91
C SER A 145 -21.39 -0.36 17.22
N SER A 146 -21.23 -1.33 16.33
CA SER A 146 -21.75 -2.70 16.51
C SER A 146 -20.71 -3.57 17.22
N ASN A 147 -20.94 -3.91 18.49
CA ASN A 147 -19.98 -4.66 19.32
C ASN A 147 -19.71 -6.09 18.82
N ASP A 148 -20.66 -6.69 18.14
CA ASP A 148 -20.59 -8.03 17.52
C ASP A 148 -20.00 -8.02 16.10
N TRP A 149 -19.67 -6.83 15.59
CA TRP A 149 -19.08 -6.71 14.27
C TRP A 149 -17.62 -7.20 14.24
N SER A 150 -17.36 -8.21 13.40
CA SER A 150 -16.02 -8.71 13.12
C SER A 150 -15.84 -8.99 11.64
N ALA A 151 -14.70 -8.61 11.10
CA ALA A 151 -14.27 -8.96 9.74
C ALA A 151 -13.49 -10.28 9.68
N ILE A 152 -13.16 -10.88 10.82
CA ILE A 152 -12.52 -12.21 10.89
C ILE A 152 -13.60 -13.26 11.01
N PRO A 153 -13.76 -14.16 10.02
CA PRO A 153 -14.75 -15.23 10.08
C PRO A 153 -14.48 -16.17 11.26
N ASN A 154 -15.55 -16.67 11.88
CA ASN A 154 -15.49 -17.65 12.97
C ASN A 154 -14.61 -17.23 14.16
N SER A 155 -14.25 -15.95 14.25
CA SER A 155 -13.61 -15.47 15.47
C SER A 155 -14.63 -15.55 16.61
N ASN A 156 -14.32 -16.29 17.67
CA ASN A 156 -15.05 -16.21 18.95
C ASN A 156 -14.92 -14.81 19.57
N SER A 157 -14.48 -13.84 18.78
CA SER A 157 -14.32 -12.42 19.08
C SER A 157 -15.66 -11.68 19.24
N THR A 158 -16.79 -12.39 19.10
CA THR A 158 -18.12 -11.88 19.46
C THR A 158 -18.27 -11.66 20.98
N THR A 159 -17.35 -12.19 21.77
CA THR A 159 -17.24 -11.84 23.20
C THR A 159 -16.17 -10.76 23.41
N GLY A 160 -16.27 -9.65 22.67
CA GLY A 160 -15.79 -8.40 23.23
C GLY A 160 -16.63 -8.15 24.50
N PRO A 161 -16.01 -7.76 25.64
CA PRO A 161 -16.81 -7.58 26.83
C PRO A 161 -17.86 -6.51 26.58
N SER A 162 -19.11 -6.90 26.74
CA SER A 162 -20.15 -5.96 27.06
C SER A 162 -19.62 -5.11 28.22
N ILE A 163 -19.85 -3.81 28.20
CA ILE A 163 -19.56 -2.88 29.29
C ILE A 163 -20.15 -3.38 30.62
N LEU A 164 -21.11 -4.32 30.58
CA LEU A 164 -21.77 -4.96 31.70
C LEU A 164 -20.90 -5.94 32.51
N GLU A 165 -19.73 -6.38 31.96
CA GLU A 165 -18.90 -7.39 32.66
C GLU A 165 -17.54 -6.85 33.15
N GLY A 166 -17.29 -5.53 33.07
CA GLY A 166 -16.06 -4.92 33.61
C GLY A 166 -14.78 -5.26 32.85
N LYS A 167 -14.85 -5.92 31.68
CA LYS A 167 -13.71 -6.19 30.84
C LYS A 167 -13.47 -5.04 29.85
N PRO A 168 -12.22 -4.68 29.55
CA PRO A 168 -11.94 -3.57 28.64
C PRO A 168 -12.46 -3.85 27.23
N VAL A 169 -13.15 -2.87 26.65
CA VAL A 169 -13.57 -2.91 25.23
C VAL A 169 -12.30 -2.97 24.37
N ARG A 170 -12.20 -3.97 23.48
CA ARG A 170 -11.07 -4.04 22.55
C ARG A 170 -11.08 -2.85 21.61
N PRO A 171 -9.94 -2.17 21.40
CA PRO A 171 -9.86 -1.11 20.42
C PRO A 171 -10.15 -1.66 19.03
N VAL A 172 -10.72 -0.82 18.18
CA VAL A 172 -11.08 -1.20 16.81
C VAL A 172 -9.94 -0.98 15.85
N CYS A 173 -9.80 -1.88 14.86
CA CYS A 173 -8.83 -1.71 13.80
C CYS A 173 -9.35 -2.18 12.44
N VAL A 174 -8.70 -1.67 11.40
CA VAL A 174 -8.78 -2.14 10.01
C VAL A 174 -7.45 -2.78 9.67
N ILE A 175 -7.48 -3.87 8.90
CA ILE A 175 -6.29 -4.48 8.31
C ILE A 175 -6.32 -4.23 6.81
N MET A 176 -5.23 -3.69 6.27
CA MET A 176 -5.04 -3.46 4.84
C MET A 176 -3.81 -4.20 4.35
N ASP A 177 -3.85 -4.69 3.11
CA ASP A 177 -2.63 -5.04 2.39
C ASP A 177 -1.89 -3.76 1.96
N VAL A 178 -0.70 -3.90 1.40
CA VAL A 178 0.13 -2.78 0.92
C VAL A 178 0.15 -2.73 -0.61
N ASP A 179 0.60 -3.81 -1.26
CA ASP A 179 0.82 -3.85 -2.69
C ASP A 179 -0.52 -3.90 -3.44
N GLU A 180 -0.73 -3.04 -4.42
CA GLU A 180 -1.97 -2.86 -5.19
C GLU A 180 -3.23 -2.58 -4.35
N THR A 181 -3.02 -2.38 -3.06
CA THR A 181 -4.07 -2.00 -2.11
C THR A 181 -3.89 -0.57 -1.60
N VAL A 182 -2.71 -0.24 -1.07
CA VAL A 182 -2.37 1.08 -0.54
C VAL A 182 -1.36 1.78 -1.43
N LEU A 183 -0.39 1.03 -1.96
CA LEU A 183 0.63 1.49 -2.89
C LEU A 183 0.45 0.82 -4.27
N ASP A 184 0.50 1.63 -5.31
CA ASP A 184 0.42 1.21 -6.72
C ASP A 184 1.83 0.91 -7.24
N ASN A 185 2.11 -0.37 -7.51
CA ASN A 185 3.39 -0.83 -8.04
C ASN A 185 3.35 -1.11 -9.55
N SER A 186 2.35 -0.63 -10.26
CA SER A 186 2.24 -0.83 -11.71
C SER A 186 3.44 -0.29 -12.50
N ALA A 187 4.21 0.65 -11.92
CA ALA A 187 5.48 1.10 -12.48
C ALA A 187 6.54 -0.03 -12.53
N TYR A 188 6.53 -0.94 -11.54
CA TYR A 188 7.38 -2.12 -11.58
C TYR A 188 6.94 -3.12 -12.66
N GLN A 189 5.63 -3.35 -12.82
CA GLN A 189 5.12 -4.19 -13.89
C GLN A 189 5.47 -3.61 -15.26
N GLN A 190 5.37 -2.30 -15.45
CA GLN A 190 5.83 -1.63 -16.66
C GLN A 190 7.32 -1.86 -16.90
N GLU A 191 8.18 -1.77 -15.87
CA GLU A 191 9.61 -2.04 -16.00
C GLU A 191 9.87 -3.46 -16.50
N LEU A 192 9.16 -4.46 -15.95
CA LEU A 192 9.27 -5.86 -16.36
C LEU A 192 8.91 -6.04 -17.85
N ILE A 193 7.79 -5.42 -18.28
CA ILE A 193 7.33 -5.48 -19.67
C ILE A 193 8.34 -4.86 -20.62
N LEU A 194 8.75 -3.62 -20.35
CA LEU A 194 9.67 -2.88 -21.23
C LEU A 194 11.04 -3.54 -21.34
N ASN A 195 11.49 -4.24 -20.31
CA ASN A 195 12.76 -4.97 -20.31
C ASN A 195 12.61 -6.44 -20.71
N ASN A 196 11.42 -6.88 -21.13
CA ASN A 196 11.10 -8.28 -21.42
C ASN A 196 11.64 -9.23 -20.34
N SER A 197 11.40 -8.88 -19.09
CA SER A 197 11.92 -9.54 -17.90
C SER A 197 10.79 -10.06 -17.02
N SER A 198 11.13 -10.89 -16.06
CA SER A 198 10.18 -11.45 -15.09
C SER A 198 10.56 -11.01 -13.69
N PHE A 199 9.60 -11.13 -12.76
CA PHE A 199 9.81 -10.87 -11.33
C PHE A 199 11.01 -11.65 -10.77
N THR A 200 11.90 -10.94 -10.08
CA THR A 200 12.93 -11.52 -9.22
C THR A 200 12.91 -10.81 -7.87
N GLY A 201 13.33 -11.52 -6.80
CA GLY A 201 13.43 -10.90 -5.48
C GLY A 201 14.39 -9.70 -5.46
N GLU A 202 15.44 -9.72 -6.28
CA GLU A 202 16.43 -8.65 -6.37
C GLU A 202 15.84 -7.40 -7.06
N SER A 203 15.22 -7.55 -8.25
CA SER A 203 14.59 -6.43 -8.96
C SER A 203 13.45 -5.81 -8.14
N TRP A 204 12.67 -6.64 -7.47
CA TRP A 204 11.64 -6.19 -6.55
C TRP A 204 12.21 -5.39 -5.38
N ALA A 205 13.26 -5.90 -4.72
CA ALA A 205 13.90 -5.19 -3.62
C ALA A 205 14.48 -3.84 -4.06
N ARG A 206 15.08 -3.77 -5.25
CA ARG A 206 15.54 -2.50 -5.85
C ARG A 206 14.39 -1.52 -6.01
N PHE A 207 13.26 -1.96 -6.58
CA PHE A 207 12.07 -1.13 -6.80
C PHE A 207 11.49 -0.62 -5.46
N VAL A 208 11.28 -1.49 -4.48
CA VAL A 208 10.77 -1.10 -3.16
C VAL A 208 11.70 -0.10 -2.47
N ASN A 209 13.02 -0.31 -2.55
CA ASN A 209 14.01 0.61 -1.99
C ASN A 209 14.06 1.97 -2.69
N ALA A 210 13.57 2.08 -3.91
CA ALA A 210 13.40 3.37 -4.58
C ALA A 210 12.25 4.21 -3.99
N LYS A 211 11.29 3.59 -3.29
CA LYS A 211 10.18 4.26 -2.57
C LYS A 211 9.35 5.18 -3.46
N VAL A 212 9.07 4.73 -4.69
CA VAL A 212 8.43 5.54 -5.74
C VAL A 212 6.97 5.15 -6.01
N SER A 213 6.42 4.18 -5.27
CA SER A 213 5.04 3.74 -5.45
C SER A 213 4.09 4.81 -4.95
N PRO A 214 3.20 5.37 -5.80
CA PRO A 214 2.19 6.32 -5.37
C PRO A 214 1.08 5.62 -4.60
N ALA A 215 0.32 6.39 -3.83
CA ALA A 215 -0.86 5.85 -3.16
C ALA A 215 -1.95 5.46 -4.17
N VAL A 216 -2.57 4.30 -3.97
CA VAL A 216 -3.76 3.88 -4.70
C VAL A 216 -4.88 4.92 -4.49
N PRO A 217 -5.60 5.35 -5.57
CA PRO A 217 -6.62 6.38 -5.46
C PRO A 217 -7.71 6.04 -4.45
N GLY A 218 -7.83 6.87 -3.41
CA GLY A 218 -8.79 6.71 -2.31
C GLY A 218 -8.17 6.18 -1.01
N ALA A 219 -7.05 5.47 -1.04
CA ALA A 219 -6.42 4.86 0.13
C ALA A 219 -6.09 5.89 1.22
N LYS A 220 -5.42 6.99 0.88
CA LYS A 220 -5.08 8.05 1.82
C LYS A 220 -6.32 8.64 2.52
N SER A 221 -7.35 8.96 1.75
CA SER A 221 -8.59 9.54 2.30
C SER A 221 -9.30 8.59 3.27
N PHE A 222 -9.27 7.29 2.98
CA PHE A 222 -9.80 6.25 3.86
C PHE A 222 -9.01 6.16 5.16
N VAL A 223 -7.67 6.07 5.10
CA VAL A 223 -6.80 6.01 6.28
C VAL A 223 -6.93 7.27 7.14
N ASP A 224 -6.99 8.45 6.53
CA ASP A 224 -7.24 9.71 7.25
C ASP A 224 -8.60 9.70 7.96
N THR A 225 -9.62 9.07 7.37
CA THR A 225 -10.94 8.93 8.01
C THR A 225 -10.90 7.94 9.17
N CYS A 226 -10.25 6.79 9.01
CA CYS A 226 -10.00 5.85 10.12
C CYS A 226 -9.34 6.56 11.30
N ARG A 227 -8.29 7.31 11.04
CA ARG A 227 -7.53 8.07 12.05
C ARG A 227 -8.41 9.09 12.77
N ARG A 228 -9.25 9.85 12.05
CA ARG A 228 -10.20 10.80 12.69
C ARG A 228 -11.25 10.12 13.57
N LEU A 229 -11.60 8.88 13.27
CA LEU A 229 -12.56 8.08 14.04
C LEU A 229 -11.90 7.23 15.14
N GLY A 230 -10.59 7.38 15.37
CA GLY A 230 -9.86 6.60 16.38
C GLY A 230 -9.72 5.11 16.02
N VAL A 231 -9.78 4.77 14.72
CA VAL A 231 -9.58 3.42 14.21
C VAL A 231 -8.12 3.22 13.83
N THR A 232 -7.47 2.23 14.43
CA THR A 232 -6.10 1.85 14.08
C THR A 232 -6.08 1.14 12.73
N VAL A 233 -5.13 1.49 11.85
CA VAL A 233 -4.93 0.81 10.57
C VAL A 233 -3.63 0.02 10.61
N PHE A 234 -3.73 -1.32 10.49
CA PHE A 234 -2.58 -2.20 10.34
C PHE A 234 -2.34 -2.53 8.87
N PHE A 235 -1.08 -2.63 8.48
CA PHE A 235 -0.65 -3.02 7.15
C PHE A 235 -0.04 -4.42 7.21
N VAL A 236 -0.70 -5.41 6.58
CA VAL A 236 -0.25 -6.81 6.56
C VAL A 236 0.23 -7.15 5.15
N THR A 237 1.53 -7.10 4.93
CA THR A 237 2.13 -7.21 3.59
C THR A 237 2.98 -8.45 3.41
N ASN A 238 3.07 -8.94 2.17
CA ASN A 238 4.01 -9.99 1.78
C ASN A 238 5.37 -9.44 1.31
N ARG A 239 5.61 -8.14 1.42
CA ARG A 239 6.97 -7.60 1.38
C ARG A 239 7.79 -8.26 2.47
N ASP A 240 9.02 -8.61 2.15
CA ASP A 240 9.95 -9.20 3.12
C ASP A 240 10.30 -8.20 4.23
N PHE A 241 10.52 -8.67 5.44
CA PHE A 241 10.86 -7.83 6.60
C PHE A 241 12.08 -6.93 6.34
N SER A 242 13.05 -7.41 5.56
CA SER A 242 14.22 -6.61 5.16
C SER A 242 13.85 -5.35 4.36
N LEU A 243 12.65 -5.31 3.75
CA LEU A 243 12.14 -4.17 2.98
C LEU A 243 11.18 -3.27 3.77
N GLU A 244 10.91 -3.59 5.03
CA GLU A 244 9.96 -2.84 5.86
C GLU A 244 10.36 -1.37 6.07
N PRO A 245 11.64 -1.02 6.31
CA PRO A 245 12.04 0.38 6.43
C PRO A 245 11.70 1.21 5.19
N ALA A 246 12.00 0.69 3.99
CA ALA A 246 11.68 1.36 2.73
C ALA A 246 10.17 1.43 2.50
N THR A 247 9.42 0.39 2.88
CA THR A 247 7.96 0.36 2.82
C THR A 247 7.36 1.44 3.70
N ARG A 248 7.84 1.55 4.95
CA ARG A 248 7.41 2.58 5.89
C ARG A 248 7.67 3.99 5.36
N GLU A 249 8.86 4.23 4.84
CA GLU A 249 9.21 5.54 4.27
C GLU A 249 8.33 5.89 3.07
N ASN A 250 8.01 4.94 2.19
CA ASN A 250 7.10 5.16 1.07
C ASN A 250 5.66 5.45 1.56
N LEU A 251 5.16 4.73 2.58
CA LEU A 251 3.86 5.02 3.17
C LEU A 251 3.81 6.40 3.82
N ILE A 252 4.92 6.86 4.40
CA ILE A 252 5.04 8.21 4.97
C ILE A 252 5.06 9.27 3.86
N SER A 253 5.83 9.08 2.79
CA SER A 253 5.91 10.03 1.67
C SER A 253 4.55 10.23 1.00
N GLU A 254 3.74 9.18 0.91
CA GLU A 254 2.38 9.22 0.38
C GLU A 254 1.33 9.73 1.40
N GLY A 255 1.75 10.05 2.63
CA GLY A 255 0.88 10.55 3.70
C GLY A 255 -0.11 9.50 4.23
N ILE A 256 0.15 8.23 4.00
CA ILE A 256 -0.61 7.09 4.55
C ILE A 256 -0.22 6.87 6.01
N MET A 257 1.07 6.84 6.32
CA MET A 257 1.59 6.83 7.68
C MET A 257 2.18 8.20 8.06
N ARG A 258 2.33 8.42 9.34
CA ARG A 258 3.06 9.58 9.90
C ARG A 258 4.40 9.10 10.46
N PRO A 259 5.43 9.96 10.50
CA PRO A 259 6.69 9.60 11.15
C PRO A 259 6.53 9.17 12.61
N SER A 260 5.53 9.75 13.31
CA SER A 260 5.19 9.46 14.71
C SER A 260 4.34 8.22 14.93
N ASP A 261 3.78 7.63 13.86
CA ASP A 261 2.96 6.42 14.01
C ASP A 261 3.85 5.28 14.52
N PRO A 262 3.33 4.44 15.44
CA PRO A 262 4.05 3.26 15.88
C PRO A 262 4.24 2.28 14.73
N ASP A 263 4.88 1.18 15.02
CA ASP A 263 5.01 0.10 14.06
C ASP A 263 3.67 -0.60 13.87
N LEU A 264 3.07 -0.39 12.69
CA LEU A 264 1.77 -0.93 12.27
C LEU A 264 1.90 -1.84 11.05
N ILE A 265 3.13 -2.10 10.60
CA ILE A 265 3.42 -2.95 9.46
C ILE A 265 3.77 -4.34 9.98
N LEU A 266 3.14 -5.37 9.44
CA LEU A 266 3.42 -6.77 9.72
C LEU A 266 3.92 -7.41 8.43
N SER A 267 5.22 -7.51 8.32
CA SER A 267 5.91 -7.98 7.11
C SER A 267 6.04 -9.51 7.06
N LYS A 268 6.19 -10.07 5.86
CA LYS A 268 6.55 -11.47 5.71
C LYS A 268 7.96 -11.72 6.23
N ASN A 269 8.18 -12.86 6.91
CA ASN A 269 9.46 -13.26 7.51
C ASN A 269 9.95 -12.40 8.69
N GLU A 270 9.18 -11.43 9.18
CA GLU A 270 9.47 -10.72 10.43
C GLU A 270 9.51 -11.70 11.62
N ARG A 271 8.68 -12.75 11.56
CA ARG A 271 8.70 -13.90 12.46
C ARG A 271 8.74 -15.21 11.67
N PRO A 272 9.31 -16.29 12.22
CA PRO A 272 9.43 -17.56 11.50
C PRO A 272 8.09 -18.10 10.97
N GLU A 273 7.00 -17.90 11.69
CA GLU A 273 5.65 -18.33 11.32
C GLU A 273 4.94 -17.38 10.34
N TRP A 274 5.46 -16.18 10.11
CA TRP A 274 4.85 -15.17 9.23
C TRP A 274 5.28 -15.38 7.78
N THR A 275 4.72 -16.39 7.18
CA THR A 275 4.95 -16.75 5.77
C THR A 275 4.08 -15.91 4.83
N SER A 276 3.96 -16.31 3.55
CA SER A 276 3.08 -15.66 2.58
C SER A 276 1.57 -15.81 2.89
N GLY A 277 1.18 -16.73 3.80
CA GLY A 277 -0.19 -16.77 4.32
C GLY A 277 -0.38 -15.67 5.37
N LYS A 278 -1.40 -14.85 5.21
CA LYS A 278 -1.64 -13.69 6.08
C LYS A 278 -2.48 -14.00 7.32
N SER A 279 -3.09 -15.18 7.43
CA SER A 279 -4.01 -15.53 8.53
C SER A 279 -3.36 -15.41 9.91
N VAL A 280 -2.15 -15.94 10.10
CA VAL A 280 -1.45 -15.88 11.41
C VAL A 280 -1.21 -14.43 11.85
N ARG A 281 -0.86 -13.53 10.92
CA ARG A 281 -0.69 -12.10 11.21
C ARG A 281 -2.02 -11.42 11.54
N ARG A 282 -3.10 -11.73 10.81
CA ARG A 282 -4.45 -11.24 11.13
C ARG A 282 -4.92 -11.73 12.50
N ASP A 283 -4.68 -13.01 12.82
CA ASP A 283 -5.05 -13.60 14.10
C ASP A 283 -4.28 -12.97 15.27
N SER A 284 -3.00 -12.63 15.08
CA SER A 284 -2.21 -11.93 16.10
C SER A 284 -2.76 -10.53 16.39
N ILE A 285 -3.23 -9.80 15.38
CA ILE A 285 -3.91 -8.51 15.55
C ILE A 285 -5.27 -8.73 16.24
N ALA A 286 -6.05 -9.71 15.79
CA ALA A 286 -7.38 -10.02 16.33
C ALA A 286 -7.35 -10.46 17.80
N ALA A 287 -6.23 -10.95 18.30
CA ALA A 287 -6.05 -11.27 19.71
C ALA A 287 -6.19 -10.03 20.63
N THR A 288 -5.82 -8.85 20.14
CA THR A 288 -5.79 -7.60 20.91
C THR A 288 -6.84 -6.60 20.43
N PHE A 289 -7.08 -6.52 19.13
CA PHE A 289 -8.02 -5.58 18.50
C PHE A 289 -9.28 -6.29 18.02
N ARG A 290 -10.37 -5.54 17.94
CA ARG A 290 -11.55 -5.94 17.19
C ARG A 290 -11.35 -5.51 15.73
N VAL A 291 -11.08 -6.47 14.86
CA VAL A 291 -10.89 -6.22 13.42
C VAL A 291 -12.25 -5.99 12.78
N ILE A 292 -12.52 -4.75 12.38
CA ILE A 292 -13.83 -4.38 11.82
C ILE A 292 -13.86 -4.44 10.30
N MET A 293 -12.70 -4.46 9.63
CA MET A 293 -12.64 -4.43 8.18
C MET A 293 -11.33 -5.04 7.68
N LEU A 294 -11.39 -5.73 6.54
CA LEU A 294 -10.24 -6.18 5.76
C LEU A 294 -10.30 -5.53 4.38
N ILE A 295 -9.17 -5.04 3.89
CA ILE A 295 -9.03 -4.44 2.54
C ILE A 295 -7.79 -5.03 1.88
N GLY A 296 -7.94 -5.51 0.66
CA GLY A 296 -6.87 -6.14 -0.12
C GLY A 296 -7.23 -6.31 -1.58
N ASP A 297 -6.28 -6.73 -2.39
CA ASP A 297 -6.44 -7.00 -3.83
C ASP A 297 -6.46 -8.50 -4.14
N ASP A 298 -6.05 -9.33 -3.19
CA ASP A 298 -5.98 -10.79 -3.37
C ASP A 298 -6.86 -11.52 -2.34
N LEU A 299 -7.49 -12.61 -2.75
CA LEU A 299 -8.34 -13.41 -1.86
C LEU A 299 -7.61 -13.91 -0.61
N ASN A 300 -6.28 -14.04 -0.66
CA ASN A 300 -5.43 -14.41 0.48
C ASN A 300 -5.35 -13.30 1.56
N ASP A 301 -5.79 -12.08 1.26
CA ASP A 301 -5.89 -11.01 2.26
C ASP A 301 -7.05 -11.22 3.21
N PHE A 302 -8.05 -11.97 2.78
CA PHE A 302 -9.29 -12.23 3.51
C PHE A 302 -9.32 -13.64 4.09
N LEU A 303 -8.87 -14.63 3.31
CA LEU A 303 -8.95 -16.06 3.61
C LEU A 303 -7.61 -16.76 3.40
N PHE A 304 -7.45 -17.97 3.91
CA PHE A 304 -6.31 -18.82 3.58
C PHE A 304 -6.61 -19.62 2.31
N VAL A 305 -6.05 -19.20 1.18
CA VAL A 305 -6.33 -19.78 -0.15
C VAL A 305 -5.11 -20.34 -0.88
N LYS A 306 -3.99 -20.48 -0.19
CA LYS A 306 -2.66 -20.78 -0.78
C LYS A 306 -2.61 -22.04 -1.65
N LYS A 307 -3.52 -22.99 -1.47
CA LYS A 307 -3.58 -24.26 -2.22
C LYS A 307 -4.91 -24.46 -2.93
N SER A 308 -5.77 -23.45 -2.94
CA SER A 308 -7.11 -23.57 -3.54
C SER A 308 -7.02 -23.48 -5.05
N ASN A 309 -7.72 -24.38 -5.74
CA ASN A 309 -7.95 -24.31 -7.17
C ASN A 309 -9.05 -23.27 -7.51
N LEU A 310 -9.32 -23.04 -8.79
CA LEU A 310 -10.30 -22.04 -9.25
C LEU A 310 -11.69 -22.26 -8.67
N GLN A 311 -12.18 -23.51 -8.70
CA GLN A 311 -13.49 -23.86 -8.16
C GLN A 311 -13.57 -23.57 -6.66
N GLN A 312 -12.60 -24.02 -5.86
CA GLN A 312 -12.55 -23.75 -4.42
C GLN A 312 -12.48 -22.26 -4.10
N ARG A 313 -11.78 -21.46 -4.91
CA ARG A 313 -11.74 -19.99 -4.75
C ARG A 313 -13.11 -19.37 -5.00
N SER A 314 -13.82 -19.83 -6.05
CA SER A 314 -15.17 -19.38 -6.36
C SER A 314 -16.17 -19.76 -5.26
N GLU A 315 -16.09 -20.99 -4.76
CA GLU A 315 -16.92 -21.46 -3.64
C GLU A 315 -16.68 -20.64 -2.37
N LEU A 316 -15.42 -20.31 -2.05
CA LEU A 316 -15.09 -19.45 -0.92
C LEU A 316 -15.61 -18.02 -1.10
N ALA A 317 -15.50 -17.45 -2.29
CA ALA A 317 -16.05 -16.12 -2.57
C ALA A 317 -17.58 -16.08 -2.37
N GLU A 318 -18.29 -17.12 -2.82
CA GLU A 318 -19.75 -17.25 -2.62
C GLU A 318 -20.12 -17.55 -1.17
N GLN A 319 -19.35 -18.42 -0.47
CA GLN A 319 -19.57 -18.73 0.93
C GLN A 319 -19.56 -17.48 1.82
N TYR A 320 -18.72 -16.51 1.49
CA TYR A 320 -18.58 -15.27 2.24
C TYR A 320 -19.19 -14.06 1.52
N LYS A 321 -20.17 -14.27 0.65
CA LYS A 321 -20.81 -13.17 -0.13
C LYS A 321 -21.32 -12.02 0.72
N ASP A 322 -21.80 -12.29 1.94
CA ASP A 322 -22.33 -11.28 2.86
C ASP A 322 -21.23 -10.44 3.55
N TYR A 323 -19.95 -10.81 3.35
CA TYR A 323 -18.82 -10.03 3.83
C TYR A 323 -18.38 -8.96 2.82
N TRP A 324 -18.52 -9.25 1.51
CA TRP A 324 -18.12 -8.34 0.45
C TRP A 324 -18.93 -7.03 0.47
N GLY A 325 -18.20 -5.91 0.43
CA GLY A 325 -18.80 -4.58 0.47
C GLY A 325 -19.32 -4.14 1.85
N GLN A 326 -19.23 -5.00 2.87
CA GLN A 326 -19.60 -4.69 4.25
C GLN A 326 -18.39 -4.73 5.20
N ARG A 327 -17.71 -5.87 5.24
CA ARG A 327 -16.56 -6.16 6.10
C ARG A 327 -15.28 -6.33 5.32
N TRP A 328 -15.40 -6.79 4.07
CA TRP A 328 -14.31 -7.04 3.14
C TRP A 328 -14.44 -6.19 1.89
N PHE A 329 -13.34 -5.55 1.50
CA PHE A 329 -13.30 -4.64 0.36
C PHE A 329 -12.14 -5.04 -0.54
N MET A 330 -12.49 -5.60 -1.72
CA MET A 330 -11.56 -6.06 -2.73
C MET A 330 -11.20 -4.92 -3.68
N LEU A 331 -9.90 -4.74 -3.94
CA LEU A 331 -9.37 -3.88 -4.98
C LEU A 331 -9.01 -4.70 -6.22
N PRO A 332 -9.07 -4.11 -7.42
CA PRO A 332 -8.74 -4.85 -8.64
C PRO A 332 -7.22 -5.00 -8.79
N ASN A 333 -6.75 -6.22 -9.03
CA ASN A 333 -5.39 -6.52 -9.47
C ASN A 333 -5.45 -7.55 -10.61
N PRO A 334 -5.43 -7.12 -11.87
CA PRO A 334 -5.38 -8.02 -13.02
C PRO A 334 -3.95 -8.45 -13.39
N ASP A 335 -2.90 -7.80 -12.84
CA ASP A 335 -1.52 -8.05 -13.23
C ASP A 335 -0.99 -9.38 -12.66
N TYR A 336 -1.23 -9.64 -11.38
CA TYR A 336 -0.72 -10.83 -10.70
C TYR A 336 -1.54 -11.17 -9.45
N GLY A 337 -1.26 -12.31 -8.85
CA GLY A 337 -1.90 -12.69 -7.58
C GLY A 337 -2.02 -14.19 -7.38
N SER A 338 -2.62 -14.58 -6.26
CA SER A 338 -2.89 -15.99 -5.99
C SER A 338 -3.93 -16.59 -6.96
N TRP A 339 -4.70 -15.76 -7.64
CA TRP A 339 -5.64 -16.18 -8.69
C TRP A 339 -4.89 -16.75 -9.91
N GLU A 340 -3.80 -16.12 -10.34
CA GLU A 340 -2.97 -16.59 -11.45
C GLU A 340 -2.33 -17.94 -11.12
N MET A 341 -1.87 -18.12 -9.88
CA MET A 341 -1.35 -19.40 -9.42
C MET A 341 -2.41 -20.51 -9.50
N ALA A 342 -3.68 -20.20 -9.23
CA ALA A 342 -4.78 -21.15 -9.37
C ALA A 342 -5.07 -21.49 -10.85
N VAL A 343 -4.99 -20.52 -11.76
CA VAL A 343 -5.10 -20.70 -13.21
C VAL A 343 -3.98 -21.60 -13.75
N THR A 344 -2.76 -21.38 -13.29
CA THR A 344 -1.54 -22.11 -13.74
C THR A 344 -1.24 -23.34 -12.90
N SER A 345 -2.21 -23.86 -12.15
CA SER A 345 -2.08 -25.06 -11.30
C SER A 345 -0.93 -25.03 -10.30
N GLY A 346 -0.50 -23.83 -9.87
CA GLY A 346 0.48 -23.62 -8.80
C GLY A 346 1.93 -23.96 -9.15
N SER A 347 2.26 -24.17 -10.42
CA SER A 347 3.60 -24.55 -10.83
C SER A 347 4.54 -23.32 -10.82
N LYS A 348 5.32 -23.18 -9.75
CA LYS A 348 6.29 -22.09 -9.60
C LYS A 348 7.48 -22.16 -10.56
N ASN A 349 7.75 -23.34 -11.13
CA ASN A 349 8.91 -23.60 -11.99
C ASN A 349 8.53 -23.75 -13.47
N SER A 350 7.29 -23.42 -13.85
CA SER A 350 6.90 -23.46 -15.26
C SER A 350 7.58 -22.35 -16.05
N THR A 351 8.01 -22.70 -17.26
CA THR A 351 8.43 -21.71 -18.27
C THR A 351 7.25 -20.81 -18.66
N ALA A 352 7.53 -19.63 -19.24
CA ALA A 352 6.50 -18.74 -19.77
C ALA A 352 5.57 -19.48 -20.75
N ALA A 353 6.13 -20.26 -21.67
CA ALA A 353 5.35 -21.05 -22.64
C ALA A 353 4.44 -22.10 -21.99
N GLU A 354 4.86 -22.71 -20.88
CA GLU A 354 4.01 -23.63 -20.11
C GLU A 354 2.88 -22.92 -19.40
N LYS A 355 3.16 -21.77 -18.80
CA LYS A 355 2.13 -20.92 -18.18
C LYS A 355 1.08 -20.49 -19.20
N THR A 356 1.50 -19.96 -20.35
CA THR A 356 0.60 -19.59 -21.44
C THR A 356 -0.25 -20.76 -21.89
N ARG A 357 0.33 -21.96 -22.06
CA ARG A 357 -0.43 -23.16 -22.42
C ARG A 357 -1.48 -23.53 -21.37
N GLN A 358 -1.14 -23.37 -20.09
CA GLN A 358 -2.08 -23.63 -18.99
C GLN A 358 -3.20 -22.59 -18.98
N LYS A 359 -2.89 -21.29 -19.14
CA LYS A 359 -3.86 -20.20 -19.28
C LYS A 359 -4.83 -20.46 -20.44
N MET A 360 -4.31 -20.82 -21.62
CA MET A 360 -5.12 -21.16 -22.79
C MET A 360 -6.01 -22.40 -22.56
N LYS A 361 -5.50 -23.42 -21.89
CA LYS A 361 -6.29 -24.59 -21.50
C LYS A 361 -7.43 -24.20 -20.57
N THR A 362 -7.17 -23.36 -19.58
CA THR A 362 -8.19 -22.88 -18.63
C THR A 362 -9.27 -22.06 -19.34
N LEU A 363 -8.90 -21.19 -20.30
CA LEU A 363 -9.86 -20.45 -21.12
C LEU A 363 -10.77 -21.36 -21.95
N GLY A 364 -10.30 -22.54 -22.37
CA GLY A 364 -11.09 -23.54 -23.09
C GLY A 364 -12.01 -24.38 -22.21
N THR A 365 -12.02 -24.19 -20.90
CA THR A 365 -12.93 -24.89 -19.97
C THR A 365 -14.17 -24.04 -19.69
N THR A 366 -15.31 -24.71 -19.46
CA THR A 366 -16.49 -24.03 -18.93
C THR A 366 -16.23 -23.70 -17.44
N PRO A 367 -16.52 -22.48 -16.97
CA PRO A 367 -16.36 -22.09 -15.58
C PRO A 367 -17.16 -22.97 -14.62
#